data_2d929e2aeea7711654c817bbe314e3fe
#
_entry.id   2d929e2aeea7711654c817bbe314e3fe
#
_cell.length_a   1.000
_cell.length_b   1.000
_cell.length_c   1.000
_cell.angle_alpha   90.00
_cell.angle_beta   90.00
_cell.angle_gamma   90.00
#
_symmetry.space_group_name_H-M   'P 1'
#
loop_
_entity.id
_entity.type
_entity.pdbx_description
1 polymer ?
#
loop_
_entity_poly.entity_id
_entity_poly.type
_entity_poly.pdbx_seq_one_letter_code
_entity_poly.pdbx_strand_id
1 'polypeptide(L)'
;MNSGRPDASGRDVKSEVRRIWNRNSAFWDSRMGEGNAFHRVLLLPALERLMEITPGASVLDVACGNGQLSRWMAQRGAHVIAIDISEKQIEAAGARGNSGERKIDYRVIDASDPEALDGLGNRNFDVVVCNMALMDMPDIEPLAKAIPALLRRNGRFVFSVTHPCFNASDMRKVATESEEGGVVKVTCGVEIRRYLTERSEKGLAIAGQPEPQLYFERPLSSLLGAFLRQGLVLNAFEEPAFSNTGEVAAANWFNWQNFKDIPPVIVVRFTRS
;
A
#
# COMPACT_ATOMS: atom_id res chain seq x y z
N MET A 1 -4.48 -0.77 37.04
CA MET A 1 -4.41 0.58 36.47
C MET A 1 -4.95 0.50 35.06
N ASN A 2 -6.05 1.17 34.85
CA ASN A 2 -6.97 1.00 33.70
C ASN A 2 -6.36 1.64 32.46
N SER A 3 -5.86 0.87 31.51
CA SER A 3 -5.45 1.36 30.19
C SER A 3 -6.71 1.55 29.34
N GLY A 4 -7.25 2.77 29.38
CA GLY A 4 -8.37 3.17 28.55
C GLY A 4 -8.03 2.98 27.08
N ARG A 5 -8.69 2.02 26.41
CA ARG A 5 -8.89 2.06 24.96
C ARG A 5 -9.71 3.32 24.66
N PRO A 6 -9.35 4.14 23.68
CA PRO A 6 -10.27 5.16 23.19
C PRO A 6 -11.43 4.41 22.51
N ASP A 7 -12.60 4.53 23.07
CA ASP A 7 -13.87 4.04 22.52
C ASP A 7 -14.35 5.05 21.43
N ALA A 8 -13.60 5.14 20.33
CA ALA A 8 -14.07 5.78 19.12
C ALA A 8 -14.87 4.74 18.35
N SER A 9 -16.18 4.95 18.19
CA SER A 9 -17.01 4.08 17.36
C SER A 9 -16.34 3.93 15.98
N GLY A 10 -16.34 2.73 15.39
CA GLY A 10 -15.64 2.47 14.13
C GLY A 10 -16.04 3.43 12.98
N ARG A 11 -17.19 4.11 13.07
CA ARG A 11 -17.63 5.16 12.14
C ARG A 11 -16.82 6.46 12.27
N ASP A 12 -16.39 6.81 13.47
CA ASP A 12 -15.63 8.04 13.72
C ASP A 12 -14.23 7.93 13.10
N VAL A 13 -13.55 6.78 13.27
CA VAL A 13 -12.21 6.55 12.72
C VAL A 13 -12.22 6.54 11.17
N LYS A 14 -13.22 5.94 10.53
CA LYS A 14 -13.36 5.94 9.06
C LYS A 14 -13.56 7.37 8.53
N SER A 15 -14.38 8.15 9.21
CA SER A 15 -14.62 9.56 8.86
C SER A 15 -13.34 10.39 9.03
N GLU A 16 -12.54 10.13 10.06
CA GLU A 16 -11.24 10.77 10.27
C GLU A 16 -10.25 10.40 9.15
N VAL A 17 -10.14 9.13 8.78
CA VAL A 17 -9.30 8.67 7.66
C VAL A 17 -9.68 9.37 6.36
N ARG A 18 -10.97 9.39 6.00
CA ARG A 18 -11.48 10.11 4.82
C ARG A 18 -11.10 11.58 4.84
N ARG A 19 -11.34 12.27 5.96
CA ARG A 19 -11.03 13.68 6.13
C ARG A 19 -9.53 13.97 5.97
N ILE A 20 -8.68 13.13 6.55
CA ILE A 20 -7.21 13.25 6.46
C ILE A 20 -6.76 13.10 5.00
N TRP A 21 -7.24 12.07 4.30
CA TRP A 21 -6.88 11.83 2.90
C TRP A 21 -7.40 12.93 1.96
N ASN A 22 -8.61 13.45 2.21
CA ASN A 22 -9.11 14.62 1.48
C ASN A 22 -8.20 15.84 1.68
N ARG A 23 -7.73 16.10 2.90
CA ARG A 23 -6.84 17.22 3.20
C ARG A 23 -5.45 17.06 2.61
N ASN A 24 -4.94 15.86 2.56
CA ASN A 24 -3.60 15.55 2.07
C ASN A 24 -3.55 15.37 0.54
N SER A 25 -4.69 15.26 -0.15
CA SER A 25 -4.77 14.87 -1.55
C SER A 25 -3.88 15.69 -2.48
N ALA A 26 -3.97 17.03 -2.44
CA ALA A 26 -3.19 17.90 -3.31
C ALA A 26 -1.68 17.76 -3.06
N PHE A 27 -1.26 17.59 -1.80
CA PHE A 27 0.14 17.35 -1.46
C PHE A 27 0.63 16.01 -2.02
N TRP A 28 -0.13 14.95 -1.79
CA TRP A 28 0.20 13.63 -2.29
C TRP A 28 0.23 13.57 -3.82
N ASP A 29 -0.75 14.20 -4.48
CA ASP A 29 -0.77 14.28 -5.94
C ASP A 29 0.47 14.98 -6.50
N SER A 30 0.91 16.08 -5.86
CA SER A 30 2.11 16.80 -6.26
C SER A 30 3.41 16.01 -6.02
N ARG A 31 3.46 15.17 -4.97
CA ARG A 31 4.66 14.39 -4.58
C ARG A 31 4.74 13.05 -5.28
N MET A 32 3.60 12.41 -5.51
CA MET A 32 3.56 11.12 -6.19
C MET A 32 3.58 11.27 -7.70
N GLY A 33 2.82 12.23 -8.27
CA GLY A 33 2.73 12.43 -9.71
C GLY A 33 2.49 11.11 -10.46
N GLU A 34 3.41 10.77 -11.35
CA GLU A 34 3.46 9.47 -12.05
C GLU A 34 4.42 8.46 -11.36
N GLY A 35 4.60 8.61 -10.05
CA GLY A 35 5.44 7.76 -9.21
C GLY A 35 6.78 8.39 -8.83
N ASN A 36 7.06 8.41 -7.53
CA ASN A 36 8.37 8.81 -7.01
C ASN A 36 9.40 7.64 -7.16
N ALA A 37 10.66 7.89 -6.77
CA ALA A 37 11.73 6.88 -6.87
C ALA A 37 11.39 5.60 -6.07
N PHE A 38 10.81 5.74 -4.87
CA PHE A 38 10.40 4.61 -4.03
C PHE A 38 9.39 3.71 -4.77
N HIS A 39 8.37 4.32 -5.36
CA HIS A 39 7.37 3.61 -6.14
C HIS A 39 7.97 2.94 -7.39
N ARG A 40 8.74 3.69 -8.19
CA ARG A 40 9.28 3.20 -9.47
C ARG A 40 10.33 2.10 -9.31
N VAL A 41 11.14 2.18 -8.26
CA VAL A 41 12.25 1.23 -8.05
C VAL A 41 11.82 0.00 -7.25
N LEU A 42 11.00 0.16 -6.21
CA LEU A 42 10.64 -0.92 -5.32
C LEU A 42 9.28 -1.55 -5.67
N LEU A 43 8.24 -0.72 -5.78
CA LEU A 43 6.88 -1.23 -5.85
C LEU A 43 6.48 -1.66 -7.25
N LEU A 44 6.63 -0.77 -8.24
CA LEU A 44 6.11 -1.01 -9.58
C LEU A 44 6.66 -2.28 -10.25
N PRO A 45 7.98 -2.58 -10.20
CA PRO A 45 8.49 -3.82 -10.78
C PRO A 45 7.95 -5.10 -10.12
N ALA A 46 7.77 -5.09 -8.79
CA ALA A 46 7.18 -6.21 -8.07
C ALA A 46 5.69 -6.36 -8.35
N LEU A 47 4.94 -5.24 -8.35
CA LEU A 47 3.53 -5.22 -8.72
C LEU A 47 3.31 -5.74 -10.14
N GLU A 48 4.15 -5.32 -11.11
CA GLU A 48 4.08 -5.79 -12.50
C GLU A 48 4.22 -7.30 -12.59
N ARG A 49 5.24 -7.88 -11.93
CA ARG A 49 5.44 -9.34 -11.89
C ARG A 49 4.30 -10.09 -11.22
N LEU A 50 3.74 -9.54 -10.13
CA LEU A 50 2.71 -10.24 -9.36
C LEU A 50 1.31 -10.07 -9.93
N MET A 51 1.00 -8.92 -10.53
CA MET A 51 -0.31 -8.68 -11.17
C MET A 51 -0.45 -9.43 -12.51
N GLU A 52 0.64 -9.58 -13.28
CA GLU A 52 0.63 -10.21 -14.62
C GLU A 52 -0.51 -9.66 -15.50
N ILE A 53 -0.57 -8.33 -15.63
CA ILE A 53 -1.62 -7.66 -16.40
C ILE A 53 -1.49 -8.01 -17.88
N THR A 54 -2.58 -8.48 -18.46
CA THR A 54 -2.70 -8.73 -19.90
C THR A 54 -3.70 -7.77 -20.54
N PRO A 55 -3.57 -7.48 -21.85
CA PRO A 55 -4.58 -6.68 -22.56
C PRO A 55 -5.98 -7.30 -22.44
N GLY A 56 -6.95 -6.48 -22.07
CA GLY A 56 -8.32 -6.93 -21.84
C GLY A 56 -8.62 -7.41 -20.42
N ALA A 57 -7.61 -7.54 -19.55
CA ALA A 57 -7.83 -7.91 -18.14
C ALA A 57 -8.78 -6.92 -17.45
N SER A 58 -9.72 -7.45 -16.65
CA SER A 58 -10.61 -6.66 -15.79
C SER A 58 -9.94 -6.48 -14.43
N VAL A 59 -9.72 -5.24 -14.01
CA VAL A 59 -8.95 -4.91 -12.79
C VAL A 59 -9.74 -3.99 -11.88
N LEU A 60 -9.71 -4.30 -10.58
CA LEU A 60 -10.14 -3.40 -9.52
C LEU A 60 -8.92 -2.85 -8.80
N ASP A 61 -8.76 -1.52 -8.82
CA ASP A 61 -7.72 -0.79 -8.07
C ASP A 61 -8.34 -0.22 -6.79
N VAL A 62 -8.00 -0.81 -5.66
CA VAL A 62 -8.56 -0.48 -4.34
C VAL A 62 -7.67 0.56 -3.66
N ALA A 63 -8.26 1.66 -3.19
CA ALA A 63 -7.58 2.84 -2.65
C ALA A 63 -6.55 3.39 -3.65
N CYS A 64 -7.05 3.72 -4.85
CA CYS A 64 -6.24 4.07 -6.02
C CYS A 64 -5.51 5.42 -5.90
N GLY A 65 -5.83 6.24 -4.90
CA GLY A 65 -5.27 7.56 -4.72
C GLY A 65 -5.48 8.44 -5.97
N ASN A 66 -4.41 9.09 -6.44
CA ASN A 66 -4.44 9.92 -7.66
C ASN A 66 -4.49 9.12 -8.98
N GLY A 67 -4.74 7.80 -8.91
CA GLY A 67 -4.92 6.92 -10.07
C GLY A 67 -3.64 6.59 -10.84
N GLN A 68 -2.46 6.76 -10.25
CA GLN A 68 -1.18 6.50 -10.92
C GLN A 68 -1.07 5.04 -11.39
N LEU A 69 -1.32 4.06 -10.50
CA LEU A 69 -1.29 2.63 -10.85
C LEU A 69 -2.42 2.27 -11.81
N SER A 70 -3.61 2.85 -11.63
CA SER A 70 -4.76 2.67 -12.53
C SER A 70 -4.40 3.06 -13.97
N ARG A 71 -3.76 4.23 -14.17
CA ARG A 71 -3.32 4.68 -15.51
C ARG A 71 -2.26 3.75 -16.09
N TRP A 72 -1.30 3.31 -15.28
CA TRP A 72 -0.28 2.36 -15.71
C TRP A 72 -0.88 1.02 -16.19
N MET A 73 -1.91 0.50 -15.51
CA MET A 73 -2.64 -0.71 -15.92
C MET A 73 -3.48 -0.50 -17.18
N ALA A 74 -4.17 0.65 -17.27
CA ALA A 74 -4.96 1.00 -18.45
C ALA A 74 -4.10 1.16 -19.72
N GLN A 75 -2.89 1.72 -19.60
CA GLN A 75 -1.91 1.81 -20.71
C GLN A 75 -1.50 0.43 -21.22
N ARG A 76 -1.54 -0.61 -20.38
CA ARG A 76 -1.29 -2.01 -20.74
C ARG A 76 -2.54 -2.73 -21.27
N GLY A 77 -3.61 -1.99 -21.50
CA GLY A 77 -4.84 -2.48 -22.12
C GLY A 77 -5.83 -3.09 -21.14
N ALA A 78 -5.66 -2.92 -19.82
CA ALA A 78 -6.63 -3.38 -18.83
C ALA A 78 -7.89 -2.50 -18.81
N HIS A 79 -9.02 -3.11 -18.44
CA HIS A 79 -10.25 -2.42 -18.06
C HIS A 79 -10.21 -2.17 -16.55
N VAL A 80 -10.09 -0.93 -16.12
CA VAL A 80 -9.86 -0.58 -14.73
C VAL A 80 -11.08 0.09 -14.11
N ILE A 81 -11.57 -0.48 -13.01
CA ILE A 81 -12.40 0.22 -12.02
C ILE A 81 -11.48 0.60 -10.87
N ALA A 82 -11.47 1.87 -10.49
CA ALA A 82 -10.58 2.41 -9.46
C ALA A 82 -11.39 3.09 -8.37
N ILE A 83 -11.19 2.66 -7.12
CA ILE A 83 -11.96 3.13 -5.98
C ILE A 83 -11.05 3.76 -4.93
N ASP A 84 -11.54 4.82 -4.29
CA ASP A 84 -10.90 5.45 -3.14
C ASP A 84 -11.95 6.03 -2.19
N ILE A 85 -11.66 6.07 -0.90
CA ILE A 85 -12.55 6.67 0.11
C ILE A 85 -12.58 8.21 -0.01
N SER A 86 -11.51 8.81 -0.56
CA SER A 86 -11.32 10.25 -0.67
C SER A 86 -11.88 10.78 -1.98
N GLU A 87 -12.89 11.63 -1.89
CA GLU A 87 -13.46 12.37 -3.03
C GLU A 87 -12.35 13.19 -3.74
N LYS A 88 -11.44 13.79 -2.96
CA LYS A 88 -10.37 14.63 -3.49
C LYS A 88 -9.30 13.84 -4.23
N GLN A 89 -9.02 12.60 -3.84
CA GLN A 89 -8.15 11.71 -4.60
C GLN A 89 -8.80 11.32 -5.92
N ILE A 90 -10.08 10.97 -5.92
CA ILE A 90 -10.83 10.64 -7.15
C ILE A 90 -10.92 11.86 -8.09
N GLU A 91 -11.15 13.06 -7.57
CA GLU A 91 -11.10 14.30 -8.37
C GLU A 91 -9.71 14.50 -9.02
N ALA A 92 -8.63 14.31 -8.24
CA ALA A 92 -7.26 14.43 -8.74
C ALA A 92 -6.95 13.35 -9.79
N ALA A 93 -7.38 12.10 -9.57
CA ALA A 93 -7.23 11.01 -10.52
C ALA A 93 -7.94 11.31 -11.85
N GLY A 94 -9.18 11.80 -11.81
CA GLY A 94 -9.94 12.19 -12.97
C GLY A 94 -9.33 13.37 -13.74
N ALA A 95 -8.80 14.37 -13.01
CA ALA A 95 -8.16 15.55 -13.59
C ALA A 95 -6.86 15.23 -14.36
N ARG A 96 -6.13 14.18 -13.98
CA ARG A 96 -4.94 13.69 -14.71
C ARG A 96 -5.29 13.00 -16.03
N GLY A 97 -6.58 12.77 -16.28
CA GLY A 97 -7.08 12.18 -17.51
C GLY A 97 -6.90 10.68 -17.60
N ASN A 98 -7.41 10.12 -18.66
CA ASN A 98 -7.24 8.71 -19.00
C ASN A 98 -6.05 8.58 -19.96
N SER A 99 -5.05 7.80 -19.58
CA SER A 99 -3.92 7.47 -20.43
C SER A 99 -4.34 6.35 -21.39
N GLY A 100 -4.59 6.68 -22.66
CA GLY A 100 -4.91 5.72 -23.70
C GLY A 100 -6.38 5.71 -24.15
N GLU A 101 -6.73 4.77 -25.01
CA GLU A 101 -8.09 4.65 -25.61
C GLU A 101 -9.15 4.14 -24.60
N ARG A 102 -8.74 3.62 -23.45
CA ARG A 102 -9.64 3.01 -22.46
C ARG A 102 -9.88 3.94 -21.28
N LYS A 103 -11.15 4.21 -21.04
CA LYS A 103 -11.59 5.03 -19.91
C LYS A 103 -11.48 4.23 -18.61
N ILE A 104 -10.81 4.82 -17.58
CA ILE A 104 -10.81 4.32 -16.22
C ILE A 104 -12.09 4.77 -15.54
N ASP A 105 -12.76 3.85 -14.83
CA ASP A 105 -13.97 4.15 -14.06
C ASP A 105 -13.58 4.46 -12.61
N TYR A 106 -13.46 5.74 -12.29
CA TYR A 106 -13.14 6.22 -10.95
C TYR A 106 -14.39 6.40 -10.11
N ARG A 107 -14.41 5.80 -8.91
CA ARG A 107 -15.55 5.85 -7.99
C ARG A 107 -15.12 6.17 -6.55
N VAL A 108 -15.91 6.97 -5.84
CA VAL A 108 -15.75 7.18 -4.40
C VAL A 108 -16.42 6.02 -3.66
N ILE A 109 -15.60 5.09 -3.15
CA ILE A 109 -16.07 3.89 -2.43
C ILE A 109 -15.12 3.63 -1.26
N ASP A 110 -15.69 3.39 -0.07
CA ASP A 110 -14.96 2.93 1.11
C ASP A 110 -14.78 1.41 1.03
N ALA A 111 -13.54 0.94 0.85
CA ALA A 111 -13.23 -0.48 0.81
C ALA A 111 -13.39 -1.22 2.16
N SER A 112 -13.70 -0.50 3.22
CA SER A 112 -14.09 -1.07 4.52
C SER A 112 -15.60 -1.15 4.72
N ASP A 113 -16.40 -0.84 3.69
CA ASP A 113 -17.85 -0.94 3.67
C ASP A 113 -18.28 -2.17 2.84
N PRO A 114 -18.83 -3.24 3.48
CA PRO A 114 -19.25 -4.44 2.78
C PRO A 114 -20.32 -4.20 1.71
N GLU A 115 -21.31 -3.34 2.00
CA GLU A 115 -22.42 -3.08 1.07
C GLU A 115 -21.92 -2.36 -0.19
N ALA A 116 -20.97 -1.42 -0.02
CA ALA A 116 -20.37 -0.71 -1.13
C ALA A 116 -19.50 -1.64 -2.01
N LEU A 117 -18.80 -2.62 -1.41
CA LEU A 117 -18.03 -3.63 -2.14
C LEU A 117 -18.94 -4.61 -2.90
N ASP A 118 -20.06 -5.02 -2.32
CA ASP A 118 -21.05 -5.90 -2.99
C ASP A 118 -21.61 -5.24 -4.27
N GLY A 119 -21.74 -3.92 -4.27
CA GLY A 119 -22.17 -3.13 -5.42
C GLY A 119 -21.21 -3.16 -6.62
N LEU A 120 -19.95 -3.63 -6.46
CA LEU A 120 -18.99 -3.79 -7.55
C LEU A 120 -19.22 -5.02 -8.42
N GLY A 121 -20.12 -5.90 -8.00
CA GLY A 121 -20.49 -7.13 -8.74
C GLY A 121 -19.63 -8.33 -8.38
N ASN A 122 -20.10 -9.52 -8.74
CA ASN A 122 -19.48 -10.79 -8.40
C ASN A 122 -18.64 -11.34 -9.55
N ARG A 123 -17.41 -11.83 -9.23
CA ARG A 123 -16.53 -12.62 -10.12
C ARG A 123 -16.19 -11.91 -11.44
N ASN A 124 -15.95 -10.63 -11.36
CA ASN A 124 -15.72 -9.80 -12.53
C ASN A 124 -14.25 -9.49 -12.79
N PHE A 125 -13.38 -9.67 -11.77
CA PHE A 125 -12.00 -9.19 -11.85
C PHE A 125 -10.99 -10.34 -12.04
N ASP A 126 -10.07 -10.17 -12.99
CA ASP A 126 -8.86 -10.97 -13.13
C ASP A 126 -7.88 -10.66 -12.03
N VAL A 127 -7.80 -9.35 -11.68
CA VAL A 127 -6.91 -8.82 -10.67
C VAL A 127 -7.65 -7.82 -9.80
N VAL A 128 -7.51 -7.96 -8.49
CA VAL A 128 -7.79 -6.91 -7.52
C VAL A 128 -6.45 -6.47 -6.95
N VAL A 129 -6.16 -5.19 -6.97
CA VAL A 129 -4.91 -4.64 -6.41
C VAL A 129 -5.20 -3.63 -5.33
N CYS A 130 -4.39 -3.62 -4.26
CA CYS A 130 -4.42 -2.63 -3.19
C CYS A 130 -2.98 -2.19 -2.90
N ASN A 131 -2.56 -1.07 -3.51
CA ASN A 131 -1.18 -0.62 -3.44
C ASN A 131 -0.96 0.40 -2.33
N MET A 132 -0.13 0.04 -1.34
CA MET A 132 0.27 0.92 -0.24
C MET A 132 -0.90 1.55 0.54
N ALA A 133 -1.96 0.76 0.83
CA ALA A 133 -3.14 1.31 1.49
C ALA A 133 -3.69 0.47 2.66
N LEU A 134 -3.42 -0.85 2.73
CA LEU A 134 -3.96 -1.67 3.83
C LEU A 134 -3.52 -1.20 5.22
N MET A 135 -2.35 -0.55 5.34
CA MET A 135 -1.88 0.04 6.59
C MET A 135 -2.62 1.33 6.96
N ASP A 136 -3.37 1.93 6.04
CA ASP A 136 -4.18 3.14 6.28
C ASP A 136 -5.66 2.80 6.53
N MET A 137 -6.03 1.52 6.43
CA MET A 137 -7.39 1.05 6.68
C MET A 137 -7.57 0.61 8.13
N PRO A 138 -8.55 1.18 8.87
CA PRO A 138 -8.78 0.80 10.26
C PRO A 138 -9.22 -0.66 10.42
N ASP A 139 -9.95 -1.19 9.44
CA ASP A 139 -10.40 -2.57 9.37
C ASP A 139 -10.24 -3.10 7.94
N ILE A 140 -9.50 -4.19 7.79
CA ILE A 140 -9.27 -4.86 6.51
C ILE A 140 -10.16 -6.09 6.31
N GLU A 141 -10.88 -6.54 7.34
CA GLU A 141 -11.73 -7.74 7.27
C GLU A 141 -12.87 -7.62 6.24
N PRO A 142 -13.56 -6.48 6.09
CA PRO A 142 -14.57 -6.33 5.05
C PRO A 142 -14.01 -6.57 3.65
N LEU A 143 -12.87 -5.94 3.34
CA LEU A 143 -12.17 -6.15 2.07
C LEU A 143 -11.75 -7.61 1.91
N ALA A 144 -11.12 -8.20 2.94
CA ALA A 144 -10.68 -9.59 2.89
C ALA A 144 -11.83 -10.56 2.59
N LYS A 145 -13.00 -10.35 3.19
CA LYS A 145 -14.22 -11.14 2.94
C LYS A 145 -14.76 -10.95 1.51
N ALA A 146 -14.66 -9.74 0.95
CA ALA A 146 -15.17 -9.44 -0.38
C ALA A 146 -14.28 -10.01 -1.51
N ILE A 147 -12.94 -10.08 -1.32
CA ILE A 147 -11.99 -10.51 -2.36
C ILE A 147 -12.39 -11.81 -3.06
N PRO A 148 -12.77 -12.92 -2.36
CA PRO A 148 -13.16 -14.15 -3.04
C PRO A 148 -14.40 -14.02 -3.93
N ALA A 149 -15.32 -13.11 -3.59
CA ALA A 149 -16.51 -12.85 -4.42
C ALA A 149 -16.19 -11.96 -5.62
N LEU A 150 -15.28 -10.99 -5.47
CA LEU A 150 -14.86 -10.07 -6.52
C LEU A 150 -14.01 -10.77 -7.59
N LEU A 151 -13.12 -11.68 -7.20
CA LEU A 151 -12.22 -12.39 -8.11
C LEU A 151 -12.96 -13.48 -8.90
N ARG A 152 -12.66 -13.58 -10.19
CA ARG A 152 -12.97 -14.78 -10.96
C ARG A 152 -12.10 -15.98 -10.52
N ARG A 153 -12.42 -17.17 -10.99
CA ARG A 153 -11.59 -18.36 -10.76
C ARG A 153 -10.16 -18.10 -11.28
N ASN A 154 -9.15 -18.47 -10.52
CA ASN A 154 -7.74 -18.18 -10.77
C ASN A 154 -7.42 -16.66 -10.80
N GLY A 155 -8.34 -15.82 -10.35
CA GLY A 155 -8.09 -14.39 -10.18
C GLY A 155 -7.07 -14.14 -9.06
N ARG A 156 -6.41 -12.98 -9.12
CA ARG A 156 -5.29 -12.60 -8.24
C ARG A 156 -5.66 -11.40 -7.40
N PHE A 157 -5.41 -11.49 -6.11
CA PHE A 157 -5.37 -10.34 -5.23
C PHE A 157 -3.91 -9.98 -4.95
N VAL A 158 -3.49 -8.79 -5.34
CA VAL A 158 -2.13 -8.30 -5.12
C VAL A 158 -2.19 -7.08 -4.23
N PHE A 159 -1.38 -7.06 -3.18
CA PHE A 159 -1.25 -5.85 -2.37
C PHE A 159 0.20 -5.55 -2.03
N SER A 160 0.47 -4.29 -1.73
CA SER A 160 1.72 -3.85 -1.13
C SER A 160 1.45 -3.04 0.13
N VAL A 161 2.36 -3.12 1.09
CA VAL A 161 2.35 -2.29 2.30
C VAL A 161 3.78 -1.98 2.74
N THR A 162 3.96 -1.00 3.61
CA THR A 162 5.19 -0.87 4.40
C THR A 162 5.47 -2.19 5.10
N HIS A 163 6.74 -2.60 5.15
CA HIS A 163 7.10 -3.91 5.71
C HIS A 163 6.76 -3.96 7.20
N PRO A 164 5.83 -4.84 7.64
CA PRO A 164 5.40 -4.87 9.04
C PRO A 164 6.52 -5.09 10.05
N CYS A 165 7.55 -5.87 9.68
CA CYS A 165 8.71 -6.10 10.54
C CYS A 165 9.72 -4.96 10.52
N PHE A 166 9.96 -4.34 9.36
CA PHE A 166 11.12 -3.47 9.19
C PHE A 166 10.78 -1.99 8.95
N ASN A 167 9.53 -1.66 8.69
CA ASN A 167 9.09 -0.28 8.40
C ASN A 167 7.74 0.05 9.07
N ALA A 168 7.63 -0.27 10.37
CA ALA A 168 6.49 0.07 11.23
C ALA A 168 6.75 1.40 11.95
N SER A 169 5.71 2.02 12.53
CA SER A 169 5.77 3.37 13.15
C SER A 169 6.74 3.48 14.32
N ASP A 170 6.97 2.42 15.11
CA ASP A 170 7.90 2.44 16.23
C ASP A 170 9.26 1.80 15.93
N MET A 171 9.51 1.46 14.67
CA MET A 171 10.82 1.08 14.19
C MET A 171 11.76 2.29 14.24
N ARG A 172 13.00 2.07 14.62
CA ARG A 172 14.05 3.07 14.59
C ARG A 172 15.13 2.67 13.58
N LYS A 173 15.47 3.59 12.69
CA LYS A 173 16.66 3.46 11.87
C LYS A 173 17.87 3.78 12.71
N VAL A 174 18.89 2.93 12.64
CA VAL A 174 20.16 3.10 13.34
C VAL A 174 21.30 3.08 12.33
N ALA A 175 22.30 3.92 12.56
CA ALA A 175 23.56 3.91 11.83
C ALA A 175 24.70 3.82 12.85
N THR A 176 25.61 2.86 12.66
CA THR A 176 26.75 2.65 13.53
C THR A 176 28.04 2.82 12.75
N GLU A 177 29.01 3.50 13.31
CA GLU A 177 30.36 3.60 12.79
C GLU A 177 31.29 2.59 13.46
N SER A 178 32.14 1.95 12.67
CA SER A 178 33.25 1.11 13.16
C SER A 178 34.51 1.42 12.36
N GLU A 179 35.67 1.25 12.96
CA GLU A 179 36.96 1.35 12.28
C GLU A 179 37.57 -0.04 12.14
N GLU A 180 37.87 -0.44 10.91
CA GLU A 180 38.55 -1.67 10.57
C GLU A 180 39.74 -1.36 9.66
N GLY A 181 40.97 -1.59 10.16
CA GLY A 181 42.19 -1.39 9.37
C GLY A 181 42.40 0.04 8.89
N GLY A 182 42.01 1.06 9.68
CA GLY A 182 42.13 2.49 9.34
C GLY A 182 41.03 3.00 8.40
N VAL A 183 40.03 2.17 8.10
CA VAL A 183 38.87 2.55 7.27
C VAL A 183 37.62 2.66 8.14
N VAL A 184 36.96 3.80 8.09
CA VAL A 184 35.67 4.01 8.75
C VAL A 184 34.57 3.33 7.92
N LYS A 185 33.83 2.41 8.55
CA LYS A 185 32.70 1.69 7.98
C LYS A 185 31.40 2.11 8.69
N VAL A 186 30.41 2.50 7.92
CA VAL A 186 29.06 2.78 8.43
C VAL A 186 28.15 1.61 8.10
N THR A 187 27.47 1.09 9.11
CA THR A 187 26.47 0.03 8.99
C THR A 187 25.10 0.59 9.36
N CYS A 188 24.14 0.45 8.44
CA CYS A 188 22.74 0.84 8.66
C CYS A 188 21.89 -0.37 9.04
N GLY A 189 21.03 -0.21 10.03
CA GLY A 189 20.15 -1.26 10.54
C GLY A 189 18.82 -0.70 11.05
N VAL A 190 17.95 -1.57 11.53
CA VAL A 190 16.68 -1.20 12.15
C VAL A 190 16.55 -1.86 13.52
N GLU A 191 16.03 -1.11 14.47
CA GLU A 191 15.64 -1.58 15.80
C GLU A 191 14.12 -1.74 15.83
N ILE A 192 13.64 -2.95 16.17
CA ILE A 192 12.22 -3.29 16.14
C ILE A 192 11.72 -3.51 17.55
N ARG A 193 10.56 -2.93 17.88
CA ARG A 193 9.90 -3.09 19.16
C ARG A 193 8.42 -3.37 18.95
N ARG A 194 7.80 -4.08 19.89
CA ARG A 194 6.35 -4.33 19.96
C ARG A 194 5.72 -4.83 18.65
N TYR A 195 6.46 -5.58 17.85
CA TYR A 195 6.02 -6.06 16.52
C TYR A 195 4.66 -6.78 16.54
N LEU A 196 4.38 -7.60 17.59
CA LEU A 196 3.14 -8.35 17.71
C LEU A 196 1.95 -7.53 18.22
N THR A 197 2.16 -6.27 18.61
CA THR A 197 1.10 -5.42 19.16
C THR A 197 0.40 -4.67 18.04
N GLU A 198 -0.86 -5.02 17.78
CA GLU A 198 -1.71 -4.22 16.88
C GLU A 198 -2.04 -2.87 17.52
N ARG A 199 -1.88 -1.80 16.76
CA ARG A 199 -2.11 -0.43 17.23
C ARG A 199 -2.36 0.52 16.09
N SER A 200 -2.88 1.69 16.43
CA SER A 200 -2.95 2.82 15.50
C SER A 200 -2.02 3.94 15.97
N GLU A 201 -1.31 4.52 15.03
CA GLU A 201 -0.37 5.62 15.28
C GLU A 201 -0.57 6.72 14.24
N LYS A 202 -0.36 8.00 14.63
CA LYS A 202 -0.32 9.11 13.67
C LYS A 202 1.10 9.35 13.21
N GLY A 203 1.30 9.48 11.90
CA GLY A 203 2.62 9.71 11.34
C GLY A 203 2.61 10.48 10.02
N LEU A 204 3.76 11.04 9.68
CA LEU A 204 3.99 11.68 8.39
C LEU A 204 4.73 10.68 7.48
N ALA A 205 4.12 10.33 6.36
CA ALA A 205 4.81 9.51 5.36
C ALA A 205 5.88 10.30 4.60
N ILE A 206 5.60 11.57 4.34
CA ILE A 206 6.48 12.48 3.61
C ILE A 206 6.59 13.79 4.38
N ALA A 207 7.81 14.29 4.54
CA ALA A 207 8.05 15.58 5.18
C ALA A 207 7.31 16.71 4.46
N GLY A 208 6.60 17.55 5.23
CA GLY A 208 5.77 18.64 4.73
C GLY A 208 4.33 18.25 4.41
N GLN A 209 3.92 17.00 4.64
CA GLN A 209 2.51 16.58 4.55
C GLN A 209 1.64 17.43 5.48
N PRO A 210 0.50 17.96 4.98
CA PRO A 210 -0.33 18.91 5.73
C PRO A 210 -0.90 18.37 7.05
N GLU A 211 -1.24 17.09 7.08
CA GLU A 211 -1.79 16.43 8.26
C GLU A 211 -1.23 15.02 8.42
N PRO A 212 -0.80 14.60 9.64
CA PRO A 212 -0.40 13.23 9.91
C PRO A 212 -1.54 12.25 9.59
N GLN A 213 -1.20 11.18 8.85
CA GLN A 213 -2.16 10.10 8.58
C GLN A 213 -2.18 9.08 9.72
N LEU A 214 -3.23 8.28 9.78
CA LEU A 214 -3.35 7.15 10.69
C LEU A 214 -2.74 5.92 10.03
N TYR A 215 -1.82 5.27 10.74
CA TYR A 215 -1.31 3.96 10.41
C TYR A 215 -1.92 2.92 11.36
N PHE A 216 -2.36 1.81 10.80
CA PHE A 216 -2.88 0.66 11.55
C PHE A 216 -1.89 -0.48 11.43
N GLU A 217 -1.04 -0.58 12.43
CA GLU A 217 0.04 -1.56 12.48
C GLU A 217 -0.50 -2.96 12.76
N ARG A 218 -0.15 -3.89 11.90
CA ARG A 218 -0.53 -5.30 11.99
C ARG A 218 0.69 -6.19 11.76
N PRO A 219 0.95 -7.21 12.61
CA PRO A 219 1.98 -8.20 12.31
C PRO A 219 1.58 -9.00 11.06
N LEU A 220 2.58 -9.61 10.40
CA LEU A 220 2.33 -10.44 9.20
C LEU A 220 1.27 -11.52 9.44
N SER A 221 1.24 -12.11 10.64
CA SER A 221 0.25 -13.12 10.99
C SER A 221 -1.19 -12.60 10.93
N SER A 222 -1.44 -11.38 11.39
CA SER A 222 -2.77 -10.75 11.31
C SER A 222 -3.07 -10.29 9.88
N LEU A 223 -2.11 -9.63 9.24
CA LEU A 223 -2.26 -9.09 7.88
C LEU A 223 -2.56 -10.20 6.88
N LEU A 224 -1.71 -11.22 6.80
CA LEU A 224 -1.89 -12.33 5.86
C LEU A 224 -3.05 -13.25 6.29
N GLY A 225 -3.21 -13.43 7.61
CA GLY A 225 -4.26 -14.25 8.19
C GLY A 225 -5.67 -13.80 7.82
N ALA A 226 -5.90 -12.49 7.65
CA ALA A 226 -7.19 -11.95 7.20
C ALA A 226 -7.63 -12.57 5.87
N PHE A 227 -6.72 -12.68 4.90
CA PHE A 227 -6.98 -13.22 3.57
C PHE A 227 -6.94 -14.75 3.51
N LEU A 228 -6.02 -15.39 4.26
CA LEU A 228 -5.95 -16.85 4.36
C LEU A 228 -7.22 -17.46 4.93
N ARG A 229 -7.83 -16.82 5.94
CA ARG A 229 -9.13 -17.25 6.51
C ARG A 229 -10.29 -17.22 5.51
N GLN A 230 -10.15 -16.47 4.42
CA GLN A 230 -11.16 -16.41 3.36
C GLN A 230 -10.94 -17.48 2.26
N GLY A 231 -10.01 -18.42 2.47
CA GLY A 231 -9.71 -19.48 1.52
C GLY A 231 -8.86 -19.07 0.33
N LEU A 232 -8.26 -17.88 0.39
CA LEU A 232 -7.27 -17.45 -0.60
C LEU A 232 -5.94 -18.16 -0.36
N VAL A 233 -5.22 -18.47 -1.44
CA VAL A 233 -3.93 -19.14 -1.38
C VAL A 233 -2.81 -18.12 -1.62
N LEU A 234 -1.90 -17.97 -0.65
CA LEU A 234 -0.68 -17.19 -0.81
C LEU A 234 0.24 -17.93 -1.78
N ASN A 235 0.54 -17.36 -2.94
CA ASN A 235 1.35 -18.02 -3.96
C ASN A 235 2.54 -17.18 -4.46
N ALA A 236 2.67 -15.92 -4.04
CA ALA A 236 3.88 -15.14 -4.25
C ALA A 236 4.05 -14.11 -3.12
N PHE A 237 5.30 -13.89 -2.74
CA PHE A 237 5.70 -12.93 -1.72
C PHE A 237 7.05 -12.33 -2.11
N GLU A 238 7.12 -11.03 -2.27
CA GLU A 238 8.33 -10.31 -2.61
C GLU A 238 8.64 -9.25 -1.54
N GLU A 239 9.93 -9.09 -1.24
CA GLU A 239 10.48 -8.13 -0.29
C GLU A 239 11.46 -7.20 -1.03
N PRO A 240 10.96 -6.22 -1.81
CA PRO A 240 11.82 -5.33 -2.56
C PRO A 240 12.70 -4.46 -1.65
N ALA A 241 13.99 -4.43 -1.95
CA ALA A 241 14.97 -3.56 -1.31
C ALA A 241 15.76 -2.78 -2.37
N PHE A 242 16.35 -1.66 -1.98
CA PHE A 242 17.24 -0.92 -2.87
C PHE A 242 18.51 -1.73 -3.11
N SER A 243 18.81 -2.04 -4.38
CA SER A 243 20.01 -2.78 -4.75
C SER A 243 21.25 -1.89 -4.75
N ASN A 244 22.43 -2.53 -4.71
CA ASN A 244 23.73 -1.88 -4.92
C ASN A 244 23.90 -1.49 -6.40
N THR A 245 23.28 -0.42 -6.85
CA THR A 245 23.42 0.07 -8.24
C THR A 245 24.69 0.89 -8.49
N GLY A 246 25.63 0.91 -7.54
CA GLY A 246 26.85 1.70 -7.65
C GLY A 246 26.64 3.23 -7.50
N GLU A 247 25.43 3.67 -7.31
CA GLU A 247 25.13 5.07 -7.01
C GLU A 247 25.61 5.42 -5.59
N VAL A 248 26.09 6.64 -5.46
CA VAL A 248 26.56 7.21 -4.19
C VAL A 248 25.47 7.03 -3.13
N ALA A 249 25.83 6.46 -1.98
CA ALA A 249 24.95 6.38 -0.84
C ALA A 249 24.30 7.76 -0.59
N ALA A 250 22.99 7.77 -0.32
CA ALA A 250 22.29 9.03 -0.06
C ALA A 250 22.99 9.79 1.07
N ALA A 251 23.15 11.10 0.93
CA ALA A 251 23.81 11.95 1.92
C ALA A 251 23.17 11.88 3.32
N ASN A 252 21.90 11.48 3.40
CA ASN A 252 21.21 11.18 4.66
C ASN A 252 21.29 9.69 4.96
N TRP A 253 22.01 9.30 6.00
CA TRP A 253 22.18 7.91 6.46
C TRP A 253 20.86 7.18 6.67
N PHE A 254 19.79 7.89 7.05
CA PHE A 254 18.47 7.29 7.28
C PHE A 254 17.59 7.20 6.02
N ASN A 255 18.13 7.48 4.83
CA ASN A 255 17.47 7.17 3.58
C ASN A 255 17.45 5.64 3.35
N TRP A 256 16.31 5.10 2.89
CA TRP A 256 16.18 3.68 2.60
C TRP A 256 17.21 3.15 1.59
N GLN A 257 17.74 3.98 0.73
CA GLN A 257 18.82 3.61 -0.20
C GLN A 257 20.10 3.12 0.51
N ASN A 258 20.27 3.42 1.79
CA ASN A 258 21.39 2.94 2.61
C ASN A 258 21.09 1.63 3.36
N PHE A 259 19.85 1.11 3.27
CA PHE A 259 19.40 -0.13 3.92
C PHE A 259 19.21 -1.25 2.88
N LYS A 260 20.28 -1.64 2.22
CA LYS A 260 20.26 -2.46 1.02
C LYS A 260 19.74 -3.89 1.23
N ASP A 261 19.94 -4.43 2.44
CA ASP A 261 19.53 -5.78 2.83
C ASP A 261 18.28 -5.79 3.73
N ILE A 262 17.62 -4.64 3.86
CA ILE A 262 16.42 -4.49 4.69
C ILE A 262 15.29 -3.95 3.82
N PRO A 263 14.29 -4.78 3.48
CA PRO A 263 13.19 -4.38 2.62
C PRO A 263 12.25 -3.43 3.36
N PRO A 264 11.98 -2.22 2.82
CA PRO A 264 11.04 -1.28 3.44
C PRO A 264 9.57 -1.61 3.14
N VAL A 265 9.31 -2.53 2.22
CA VAL A 265 7.98 -2.91 1.74
C VAL A 265 7.88 -4.40 1.50
N ILE A 266 6.65 -4.91 1.50
CA ILE A 266 6.30 -6.21 0.95
C ILE A 266 5.31 -6.05 -0.19
N VAL A 267 5.36 -6.96 -1.16
CA VAL A 267 4.35 -7.14 -2.21
C VAL A 267 3.92 -8.59 -2.21
N VAL A 268 2.62 -8.80 -2.09
CA VAL A 268 2.05 -10.13 -1.83
C VAL A 268 0.99 -10.44 -2.86
N ARG A 269 0.96 -11.70 -3.33
CA ARG A 269 -0.12 -12.21 -4.19
C ARG A 269 -0.84 -13.38 -3.55
N PHE A 270 -2.14 -13.26 -3.49
CA PHE A 270 -3.07 -14.33 -3.23
C PHE A 270 -3.80 -14.72 -4.52
N THR A 271 -4.18 -15.98 -4.63
CA THR A 271 -5.05 -16.47 -5.70
C THR A 271 -6.30 -17.09 -5.12
N ARG A 272 -7.37 -17.00 -5.92
CA ARG A 272 -8.60 -17.74 -5.70
C ARG A 272 -8.53 -19.06 -6.46
N SER A 273 -8.68 -20.19 -5.78
CA SER A 273 -8.84 -21.53 -6.37
C SER A 273 -10.17 -21.69 -7.08
#